data_ae78a17289725cc1f5577896464f2a60
#
_entry.id   ae78a17289725cc1f5577896464f2a60
#
_cell.length_a   1.000
_cell.length_b   1.000
_cell.length_c   1.000
_cell.angle_alpha   90.00
_cell.angle_beta   90.00
_cell.angle_gamma   90.00
#
_symmetry.space_group_name_H-M   'P 1'
#
loop_
_entity.id
_entity.type
_entity.pdbx_description
1 polymer ?
#
loop_
_entity_poly.entity_id
_entity_poly.type
_entity_poly.pdbx_seq_one_letter_code
_entity_poly.pdbx_strand_id
1 'polypeptide(L)'
;IVTPVRKAPGLQPLRECLVKLEGVLSNKEVGDKLTPIEVHDMVCYIADAVLAGGIRRAALISLFSAGDNEMISAKSGHWWEKNPQRGRANNSVVLMRHLVTEEFFKDLWYRVKASGAGEPGFYFSNDKDWGTNPCCEIALRPYQFCNLTEINASDVESQEEINARARAASFIGTLQASYTDFHYLRDVWRRTTEKDALVGVSMTGIASGNVLKLNMKEASLEVKKENRRVASQIGI
;
A
#
# COMPACT_ATOMS: atom_id res chain seq x y z
N ILE A 1 20.03 12.05 20.18
CA ILE A 1 18.92 11.09 20.14
C ILE A 1 19.56 9.73 19.92
N VAL A 2 19.67 8.92 20.99
CA VAL A 2 20.13 7.53 20.87
C VAL A 2 18.93 6.73 20.41
N THR A 3 18.85 6.49 19.11
CA THR A 3 17.97 5.43 18.62
C THR A 3 18.53 4.10 19.08
N PRO A 4 17.71 3.17 19.61
CA PRO A 4 18.17 1.83 19.84
C PRO A 4 18.67 1.27 18.50
N VAL A 5 19.98 1.15 18.36
CA VAL A 5 20.64 0.72 17.15
C VAL A 5 20.27 -0.75 16.96
N ARG A 6 19.22 -1.02 16.18
CA ARG A 6 19.04 -2.34 15.61
C ARG A 6 20.14 -2.48 14.57
N LYS A 7 20.99 -3.48 14.73
CA LYS A 7 22.01 -3.81 13.72
C LYS A 7 21.32 -4.08 12.39
N ALA A 8 21.87 -3.52 11.31
CA ALA A 8 21.50 -3.95 9.97
C ALA A 8 21.60 -5.48 9.88
N PRO A 9 20.65 -6.17 9.23
CA PRO A 9 20.58 -7.63 9.25
C PRO A 9 21.75 -8.32 8.54
N GLY A 10 22.67 -7.57 7.93
CA GLY A 10 23.76 -8.09 7.14
C GLY A 10 23.32 -8.58 5.76
N LEU A 11 24.15 -9.41 5.13
CA LEU A 11 23.90 -9.89 3.77
C LEU A 11 22.96 -11.12 3.70
N GLN A 12 22.72 -11.78 4.82
CA GLN A 12 22.03 -13.07 4.83
C GLN A 12 20.58 -12.98 4.29
N PRO A 13 19.74 -12.01 4.69
CA PRO A 13 18.37 -11.91 4.16
C PRO A 13 18.33 -11.67 2.65
N LEU A 14 19.28 -10.87 2.13
CA LEU A 14 19.41 -10.67 0.69
C LEU A 14 19.81 -11.95 -0.03
N ARG A 15 20.77 -12.69 0.51
CA ARG A 15 21.22 -13.97 -0.06
C ARG A 15 20.07 -14.97 -0.12
N GLU A 16 19.33 -15.12 0.96
CA GLU A 16 18.16 -16.02 1.02
C GLU A 16 17.08 -15.62 0.01
N CYS A 17 16.82 -14.32 -0.13
CA CYS A 17 15.91 -13.80 -1.13
C CYS A 17 16.36 -14.18 -2.55
N LEU A 18 17.64 -13.95 -2.90
CA LEU A 18 18.17 -14.27 -4.22
C LEU A 18 18.09 -15.77 -4.54
N VAL A 19 18.38 -16.64 -3.57
CA VAL A 19 18.27 -18.10 -3.74
C VAL A 19 16.82 -18.51 -4.00
N LYS A 20 15.85 -17.91 -3.28
CA LYS A 20 14.42 -18.18 -3.49
C LYS A 20 13.94 -17.70 -4.87
N LEU A 21 14.39 -16.51 -5.30
CA LEU A 21 14.07 -16.00 -6.64
C LEU A 21 14.67 -16.88 -7.74
N GLU A 22 15.93 -17.28 -7.58
CA GLU A 22 16.59 -18.23 -8.49
C GLU A 22 15.83 -19.56 -8.58
N GLY A 23 15.33 -20.08 -7.43
CA GLY A 23 14.54 -21.30 -7.38
C GLY A 23 13.23 -21.20 -8.17
N VAL A 24 12.57 -20.05 -8.22
CA VAL A 24 11.39 -19.84 -9.07
C VAL A 24 11.78 -19.80 -10.54
N LEU A 25 12.86 -19.10 -10.87
CA LEU A 25 13.30 -18.90 -12.26
C LEU A 25 13.91 -20.14 -12.89
N SER A 26 14.62 -20.96 -12.12
CA SER A 26 15.28 -22.17 -12.60
C SER A 26 14.31 -23.27 -13.07
N ASN A 27 13.03 -23.16 -12.72
CA ASN A 27 11.98 -24.04 -13.20
C ASN A 27 11.36 -23.59 -14.54
N LYS A 28 11.92 -22.55 -15.17
CA LYS A 28 11.43 -21.97 -16.42
C LYS A 28 12.38 -22.22 -17.57
N GLU A 29 11.84 -22.45 -18.74
CA GLU A 29 12.59 -22.47 -19.98
C GLU A 29 12.67 -21.06 -20.60
N VAL A 30 13.59 -20.89 -21.54
CA VAL A 30 13.73 -19.62 -22.26
C VAL A 30 12.46 -19.34 -23.07
N GLY A 31 11.78 -18.23 -22.75
CA GLY A 31 10.52 -17.82 -23.37
C GLY A 31 9.29 -18.06 -22.51
N ASP A 32 9.40 -18.81 -21.42
CA ASP A 32 8.30 -19.00 -20.48
C ASP A 32 7.94 -17.70 -19.76
N LYS A 33 6.64 -17.55 -19.46
CA LYS A 33 6.13 -16.46 -18.64
C LYS A 33 5.93 -16.92 -17.20
N LEU A 34 6.19 -16.00 -16.28
CA LEU A 34 5.81 -16.22 -14.88
C LEU A 34 4.29 -16.17 -14.74
N THR A 35 3.76 -17.05 -13.92
CA THR A 35 2.34 -17.00 -13.51
C THR A 35 2.13 -15.89 -12.48
N PRO A 36 0.89 -15.39 -12.29
CA PRO A 36 0.59 -14.38 -11.27
C PRO A 36 1.03 -14.82 -9.87
N ILE A 37 0.83 -16.07 -9.50
CA ILE A 37 1.22 -16.58 -8.18
C ILE A 37 2.74 -16.65 -8.01
N GLU A 38 3.50 -16.95 -9.05
CA GLU A 38 4.96 -16.93 -9.01
C GLU A 38 5.47 -15.50 -8.81
N VAL A 39 4.92 -14.53 -9.54
CA VAL A 39 5.26 -13.10 -9.35
C VAL A 39 4.90 -12.65 -7.94
N HIS A 40 3.73 -13.03 -7.44
CA HIS A 40 3.30 -12.74 -6.07
C HIS A 40 4.31 -13.27 -5.04
N ASP A 41 4.71 -14.54 -5.16
CA ASP A 41 5.65 -15.16 -4.24
C ASP A 41 7.04 -14.50 -4.32
N MET A 42 7.53 -14.16 -5.52
CA MET A 42 8.79 -13.43 -5.71
C MET A 42 8.78 -12.06 -5.01
N VAL A 43 7.71 -11.29 -5.17
CA VAL A 43 7.57 -9.97 -4.51
C VAL A 43 7.49 -10.14 -2.99
N CYS A 44 6.83 -11.17 -2.49
CA CYS A 44 6.79 -11.50 -1.07
C CYS A 44 8.17 -11.88 -0.50
N TYR A 45 9.01 -12.61 -1.24
CA TYR A 45 10.40 -12.88 -0.84
C TYR A 45 11.25 -11.61 -0.77
N ILE A 46 11.04 -10.67 -1.71
CA ILE A 46 11.70 -9.35 -1.67
C ILE A 46 11.25 -8.59 -0.42
N ALA A 47 9.96 -8.61 -0.10
CA ALA A 47 9.42 -7.96 1.10
C ALA A 47 10.02 -8.54 2.39
N ASP A 48 10.23 -9.85 2.47
CA ASP A 48 10.91 -10.49 3.60
C ASP A 48 12.33 -9.93 3.80
N ALA A 49 13.08 -9.77 2.73
CA ALA A 49 14.43 -9.20 2.79
C ALA A 49 14.42 -7.72 3.22
N VAL A 50 13.45 -6.94 2.74
CA VAL A 50 13.29 -5.52 3.11
C VAL A 50 12.93 -5.37 4.59
N LEU A 51 12.09 -6.26 5.12
CA LEU A 51 11.63 -6.23 6.52
C LEU A 51 12.66 -6.80 7.50
N ALA A 52 13.67 -7.50 7.01
CA ALA A 52 14.71 -8.09 7.85
C ALA A 52 15.40 -7.02 8.70
N GLY A 53 15.62 -7.33 9.98
CA GLY A 53 16.20 -6.39 10.96
C GLY A 53 15.20 -5.41 11.58
N GLY A 54 13.95 -5.35 11.10
CA GLY A 54 12.85 -4.63 11.74
C GLY A 54 12.97 -3.08 11.76
N ILE A 55 13.88 -2.52 10.95
CA ILE A 55 14.06 -1.05 10.82
C ILE A 55 13.14 -0.52 9.73
N ARG A 56 13.13 -1.16 8.57
CA ARG A 56 12.27 -0.79 7.45
C ARG A 56 10.94 -1.51 7.56
N ARG A 57 9.90 -0.84 7.09
CA ARG A 57 8.57 -1.42 6.96
C ARG A 57 8.18 -1.43 5.49
N ALA A 58 7.55 -2.52 5.08
CA ALA A 58 6.95 -2.65 3.77
C ALA A 58 5.60 -3.33 3.93
N ALA A 59 4.64 -2.93 3.13
CA ALA A 59 3.35 -3.58 3.01
C ALA A 59 3.04 -3.74 1.53
N LEU A 60 2.38 -4.83 1.19
CA LEU A 60 2.02 -5.17 -0.18
C LEU A 60 0.51 -5.37 -0.26
N ILE A 61 -0.07 -5.03 -1.40
CA ILE A 61 -1.35 -5.55 -1.83
C ILE A 61 -1.19 -6.18 -3.20
N SER A 62 -1.74 -7.37 -3.37
CA SER A 62 -1.84 -8.04 -4.66
C SER A 62 -3.27 -7.95 -5.15
N LEU A 63 -3.47 -7.18 -6.22
CA LEU A 63 -4.75 -7.05 -6.92
C LEU A 63 -4.71 -7.97 -8.14
N PHE A 64 -5.69 -8.83 -8.29
CA PHE A 64 -5.71 -9.83 -9.35
C PHE A 64 -7.12 -10.05 -9.92
N SER A 65 -7.18 -10.64 -11.11
CA SER A 65 -8.43 -10.87 -11.82
C SER A 65 -9.30 -11.93 -11.14
N ALA A 66 -10.61 -11.75 -11.19
CA ALA A 66 -11.58 -12.67 -10.62
C ALA A 66 -11.57 -14.09 -11.24
N GLY A 67 -10.97 -14.27 -12.41
CA GLY A 67 -10.75 -15.56 -13.04
C GLY A 67 -9.48 -16.30 -12.61
N ASP A 68 -8.62 -15.69 -11.79
CA ASP A 68 -7.36 -16.30 -11.34
C ASP A 68 -7.58 -17.19 -10.12
N ASN A 69 -7.83 -18.49 -10.38
CA ASN A 69 -8.11 -19.45 -9.33
C ASN A 69 -6.90 -19.75 -8.42
N GLU A 70 -5.67 -19.63 -8.92
CA GLU A 70 -4.47 -19.84 -8.13
C GLU A 70 -4.32 -18.71 -7.11
N MET A 71 -4.51 -17.46 -7.53
CA MET A 71 -4.49 -16.31 -6.64
C MET A 71 -5.66 -16.31 -5.64
N ILE A 72 -6.87 -16.73 -6.06
CA ILE A 72 -8.02 -16.88 -5.14
C ILE A 72 -7.69 -17.89 -4.03
N SER A 73 -6.94 -18.95 -4.36
CA SER A 73 -6.61 -20.03 -3.42
C SER A 73 -5.24 -19.85 -2.73
N ALA A 74 -4.54 -18.75 -3.00
CA ALA A 74 -3.15 -18.52 -2.57
C ALA A 74 -2.94 -18.68 -1.06
N LYS A 75 -3.95 -18.33 -0.26
CA LYS A 75 -3.96 -18.46 1.20
C LYS A 75 -5.06 -19.39 1.70
N SER A 76 -5.24 -20.52 1.03
CA SER A 76 -6.16 -21.58 1.45
C SER A 76 -5.41 -22.76 2.09
N GLY A 77 -6.09 -23.51 2.96
CA GLY A 77 -5.50 -24.64 3.68
C GLY A 77 -4.34 -24.22 4.59
N HIS A 78 -3.31 -25.04 4.69
CA HIS A 78 -2.13 -24.79 5.52
C HIS A 78 -1.07 -23.95 4.80
N TRP A 79 -1.48 -22.86 4.17
CA TRP A 79 -0.60 -22.00 3.39
C TRP A 79 0.58 -21.39 4.20
N TRP A 80 0.37 -21.10 5.47
CA TRP A 80 1.38 -20.54 6.37
C TRP A 80 2.56 -21.50 6.63
N GLU A 81 2.38 -22.80 6.46
CA GLU A 81 3.45 -23.79 6.56
C GLU A 81 4.19 -23.95 5.23
N LYS A 82 3.44 -24.00 4.11
CA LYS A 82 3.99 -24.25 2.77
C LYS A 82 4.53 -22.99 2.09
N ASN A 83 3.86 -21.88 2.27
CA ASN A 83 4.14 -20.60 1.60
C ASN A 83 4.05 -19.41 2.59
N PRO A 84 4.85 -19.41 3.69
CA PRO A 84 4.76 -18.41 4.74
C PRO A 84 5.02 -16.98 4.24
N GLN A 85 5.79 -16.80 3.16
CA GLN A 85 6.04 -15.50 2.52
C GLN A 85 4.75 -14.79 2.10
N ARG A 86 3.69 -15.52 1.75
CA ARG A 86 2.40 -14.95 1.32
C ARG A 86 1.73 -14.11 2.41
N GLY A 87 2.12 -14.27 3.66
CA GLY A 87 1.72 -13.40 4.76
C GLY A 87 2.21 -11.95 4.64
N ARG A 88 3.11 -11.64 3.69
CA ARG A 88 3.63 -10.29 3.45
C ARG A 88 2.71 -9.41 2.61
N ALA A 89 1.73 -9.99 1.94
CA ALA A 89 0.81 -9.26 1.08
C ALA A 89 -0.64 -9.42 1.54
N ASN A 90 -1.43 -8.35 1.44
CA ASN A 90 -2.88 -8.46 1.38
C ASN A 90 -3.26 -8.90 -0.04
N ASN A 91 -4.15 -9.86 -0.16
CA ASN A 91 -4.63 -10.34 -1.46
C ASN A 91 -6.07 -9.92 -1.66
N SER A 92 -6.37 -9.24 -2.77
CA SER A 92 -7.73 -8.81 -3.09
C SER A 92 -8.07 -9.08 -4.55
N VAL A 93 -9.23 -9.69 -4.75
CA VAL A 93 -9.78 -9.90 -6.08
C VAL A 93 -10.46 -8.62 -6.58
N VAL A 94 -10.12 -8.21 -7.80
CA VAL A 94 -10.74 -7.02 -8.43
C VAL A 94 -12.07 -7.42 -9.04
N LEU A 95 -13.13 -6.76 -8.59
CA LEU A 95 -14.50 -6.91 -9.08
C LEU A 95 -14.93 -5.63 -9.79
N MET A 96 -15.13 -5.72 -11.10
CA MET A 96 -15.66 -4.60 -11.86
C MET A 96 -17.15 -4.42 -11.56
N ARG A 97 -17.55 -3.26 -11.00
CA ARG A 97 -18.93 -3.02 -10.53
C ARG A 97 -19.99 -3.23 -11.60
N HIS A 98 -19.65 -2.96 -12.86
CA HIS A 98 -20.57 -3.11 -13.99
C HIS A 98 -20.60 -4.53 -14.59
N LEU A 99 -19.72 -5.45 -14.12
CA LEU A 99 -19.63 -6.83 -14.61
C LEU A 99 -19.98 -7.87 -13.55
N VAL A 100 -19.77 -7.57 -12.28
CA VAL A 100 -20.00 -8.53 -11.20
C VAL A 100 -21.50 -8.81 -11.03
N THR A 101 -21.86 -10.10 -11.03
CA THR A 101 -23.22 -10.55 -10.74
C THR A 101 -23.33 -11.01 -9.28
N GLU A 102 -24.55 -11.03 -8.74
CA GLU A 102 -24.79 -11.51 -7.39
C GLU A 102 -24.42 -12.98 -7.22
N GLU A 103 -24.72 -13.81 -8.22
CA GLU A 103 -24.39 -15.25 -8.23
C GLU A 103 -22.88 -15.47 -8.17
N PHE A 104 -22.11 -14.77 -9.02
CA PHE A 104 -20.65 -14.86 -9.02
C PHE A 104 -20.06 -14.39 -7.69
N PHE A 105 -20.57 -13.27 -7.13
CA PHE A 105 -20.11 -12.76 -5.85
C PHE A 105 -20.39 -13.75 -4.71
N LYS A 106 -21.57 -14.39 -4.69
CA LYS A 106 -21.92 -15.41 -3.68
C LYS A 106 -20.99 -16.62 -3.74
N ASP A 107 -20.69 -17.14 -4.95
CA ASP A 107 -19.73 -18.24 -5.12
C ASP A 107 -18.37 -17.86 -4.54
N LEU A 108 -17.84 -16.71 -4.94
CA LEU A 108 -16.55 -16.22 -4.46
C LEU A 108 -16.54 -16.01 -2.94
N TRP A 109 -17.62 -15.46 -2.38
CA TRP A 109 -17.80 -15.29 -0.94
C TRP A 109 -17.74 -16.64 -0.19
N TYR A 110 -18.43 -17.66 -0.70
CA TYR A 110 -18.38 -19.00 -0.09
C TYR A 110 -16.99 -19.60 -0.14
N ARG A 111 -16.25 -19.42 -1.21
CA ARG A 111 -14.87 -19.88 -1.33
C ARG A 111 -13.95 -19.21 -0.31
N VAL A 112 -14.06 -17.89 -0.16
CA VAL A 112 -13.30 -17.12 0.84
C VAL A 112 -13.66 -17.57 2.25
N LYS A 113 -14.95 -17.74 2.55
CA LYS A 113 -15.41 -18.25 3.85
C LYS A 113 -14.85 -19.65 4.13
N ALA A 114 -14.86 -20.53 3.15
CA ALA A 114 -14.38 -21.91 3.28
C ALA A 114 -12.86 -22.00 3.48
N SER A 115 -12.09 -21.01 2.98
CA SER A 115 -10.63 -20.96 3.16
C SER A 115 -10.21 -20.76 4.62
N GLY A 116 -11.07 -20.16 5.44
CA GLY A 116 -10.78 -19.81 6.83
C GLY A 116 -9.76 -18.67 7.01
N ALA A 117 -9.15 -18.17 5.93
CA ALA A 117 -8.13 -17.12 5.97
C ALA A 117 -8.70 -15.70 5.94
N GLY A 118 -9.98 -15.53 5.56
CA GLY A 118 -10.58 -14.22 5.34
C GLY A 118 -10.06 -13.49 4.11
N GLU A 119 -9.27 -14.16 3.28
CA GLU A 119 -8.73 -13.66 2.02
C GLU A 119 -9.06 -14.64 0.87
N PRO A 120 -9.12 -14.11 -0.36
CA PRO A 120 -8.88 -12.73 -0.77
C PRO A 120 -9.97 -11.76 -0.30
N GLY A 121 -9.57 -10.49 -0.08
CA GLY A 121 -10.52 -9.38 0.04
C GLY A 121 -11.20 -9.06 -1.28
N PHE A 122 -12.18 -8.17 -1.27
CA PHE A 122 -12.92 -7.74 -2.46
C PHE A 122 -12.65 -6.28 -2.75
N TYR A 123 -12.04 -6.00 -3.89
CA TYR A 123 -11.78 -4.65 -4.35
C TYR A 123 -12.75 -4.31 -5.50
N PHE A 124 -13.75 -3.48 -5.22
CA PHE A 124 -14.72 -3.04 -6.21
C PHE A 124 -14.19 -1.82 -6.97
N SER A 125 -13.97 -1.98 -8.27
CA SER A 125 -13.50 -0.90 -9.14
C SER A 125 -14.48 -0.60 -10.27
N ASN A 126 -14.43 0.64 -10.78
CA ASN A 126 -15.11 1.04 -12.00
C ASN A 126 -14.16 0.98 -13.22
N ASP A 127 -12.85 0.92 -12.97
CA ASP A 127 -11.81 0.93 -13.99
C ASP A 127 -10.71 -0.07 -13.61
N LYS A 128 -10.32 -0.91 -14.58
CA LYS A 128 -9.28 -1.95 -14.41
C LYS A 128 -7.88 -1.39 -14.21
N ASP A 129 -7.63 -0.16 -14.64
CA ASP A 129 -6.32 0.48 -14.59
C ASP A 129 -6.06 1.22 -13.26
N TRP A 130 -7.07 1.24 -12.37
CA TRP A 130 -6.93 1.77 -11.03
C TRP A 130 -6.70 0.66 -10.01
N GLY A 131 -5.66 0.86 -9.20
CA GLY A 131 -5.36 0.06 -8.04
C GLY A 131 -5.48 0.88 -6.75
N THR A 132 -4.87 0.37 -5.70
CA THR A 132 -4.87 1.00 -4.37
C THR A 132 -3.59 0.66 -3.62
N ASN A 133 -3.30 1.43 -2.56
CA ASN A 133 -2.29 1.06 -1.57
C ASN A 133 -2.79 -0.10 -0.69
N PRO A 134 -1.92 -0.74 0.11
CA PRO A 134 -2.27 -1.93 0.91
C PRO A 134 -3.44 -1.75 1.88
N CYS A 135 -3.66 -0.54 2.38
CA CYS A 135 -4.77 -0.23 3.29
C CYS A 135 -6.06 0.18 2.58
N CYS A 136 -6.05 0.28 1.25
CA CYS A 136 -7.19 0.57 0.37
C CYS A 136 -7.81 1.97 0.49
N GLU A 137 -7.14 2.92 1.13
CA GLU A 137 -7.64 4.30 1.28
C GLU A 137 -7.26 5.24 0.14
N ILE A 138 -6.30 4.84 -0.72
CA ILE A 138 -5.79 5.69 -1.81
C ILE A 138 -5.97 4.98 -3.14
N ALA A 139 -6.74 5.58 -4.03
CA ALA A 139 -6.79 5.12 -5.43
C ALA A 139 -5.50 5.53 -6.14
N LEU A 140 -4.85 4.55 -6.78
CA LEU A 140 -3.58 4.73 -7.47
C LEU A 140 -3.66 4.22 -8.90
N ARG A 141 -3.09 5.00 -9.81
CA ARG A 141 -2.77 4.56 -11.17
C ARG A 141 -1.38 3.92 -11.23
N PRO A 142 -1.03 3.22 -12.31
CA PRO A 142 0.32 2.69 -12.47
C PRO A 142 1.39 3.77 -12.31
N TYR A 143 2.47 3.42 -11.60
CA TYR A 143 3.63 4.28 -11.37
C TYR A 143 3.38 5.53 -10.53
N GLN A 144 2.32 5.55 -9.71
CA GLN A 144 2.06 6.65 -8.78
C GLN A 144 2.67 6.37 -7.41
N PHE A 145 3.24 7.42 -6.81
CA PHE A 145 3.50 7.49 -5.40
C PHE A 145 2.45 8.33 -4.70
N CYS A 146 2.16 8.00 -3.43
CA CYS A 146 1.40 8.84 -2.53
C CYS A 146 2.27 9.28 -1.36
N ASN A 147 2.16 10.55 -0.97
CA ASN A 147 2.90 11.13 0.13
C ASN A 147 1.94 11.31 1.29
N LEU A 148 2.05 10.44 2.30
CA LEU A 148 1.15 10.42 3.45
C LEU A 148 1.81 11.07 4.65
N THR A 149 1.03 11.89 5.34
CA THR A 149 1.31 12.38 6.68
C THR A 149 0.18 12.03 7.61
N GLU A 150 0.45 11.96 8.90
CA GLU A 150 -0.53 11.51 9.88
C GLU A 150 -0.52 12.43 11.09
N ILE A 151 -1.71 12.81 11.54
CA ILE A 151 -1.94 13.63 12.72
C ILE A 151 -2.34 12.70 13.88
N ASN A 152 -1.67 12.81 15.02
CA ASN A 152 -2.21 12.25 16.26
C ASN A 152 -3.37 13.13 16.73
N ALA A 153 -4.57 12.56 16.74
CA ALA A 153 -5.80 13.25 17.14
C ALA A 153 -6.32 12.83 18.52
N SER A 154 -5.58 11.94 19.22
CA SER A 154 -6.03 11.40 20.51
C SER A 154 -6.03 12.40 21.65
N ASP A 155 -5.18 13.41 21.57
CA ASP A 155 -4.93 14.43 22.60
C ASP A 155 -5.27 15.86 22.16
N VAL A 156 -6.01 16.00 21.05
CA VAL A 156 -6.45 17.31 20.54
C VAL A 156 -7.62 17.83 21.37
N GLU A 157 -7.48 19.03 21.91
CA GLU A 157 -8.48 19.63 22.78
C GLU A 157 -9.27 20.80 22.16
N SER A 158 -8.72 21.41 21.10
CA SER A 158 -9.32 22.59 20.47
C SER A 158 -9.31 22.56 18.95
N GLN A 159 -10.18 23.38 18.35
CA GLN A 159 -10.22 23.60 16.90
C GLN A 159 -8.92 24.18 16.37
N GLU A 160 -8.33 25.13 17.08
CA GLU A 160 -7.06 25.76 16.64
C GLU A 160 -5.92 24.76 16.65
N GLU A 161 -5.89 23.85 17.61
CA GLU A 161 -4.87 22.82 17.70
C GLU A 161 -4.94 21.83 16.53
N ILE A 162 -6.16 21.31 16.20
CA ILE A 162 -6.30 20.42 15.04
C ILE A 162 -5.98 21.14 13.74
N ASN A 163 -6.35 22.42 13.61
CA ASN A 163 -6.03 23.23 12.44
C ASN A 163 -4.52 23.44 12.30
N ALA A 164 -3.81 23.68 13.40
CA ALA A 164 -2.34 23.83 13.41
C ALA A 164 -1.64 22.52 13.01
N ARG A 165 -2.07 21.38 13.56
CA ARG A 165 -1.55 20.06 13.20
C ARG A 165 -1.85 19.74 11.72
N ALA A 166 -3.04 20.09 11.23
CA ALA A 166 -3.44 19.91 9.84
C ALA A 166 -2.54 20.72 8.88
N ARG A 167 -2.24 21.98 9.21
CA ARG A 167 -1.29 22.80 8.45
C ARG A 167 0.12 22.19 8.44
N ALA A 168 0.63 21.77 9.61
CA ALA A 168 1.95 21.17 9.72
C ALA A 168 2.07 19.87 8.90
N ALA A 169 1.10 19.00 8.99
CA ALA A 169 1.06 17.75 8.22
C ALA A 169 0.98 18.02 6.71
N SER A 170 0.14 18.95 6.29
CA SER A 170 0.03 19.38 4.89
C SER A 170 1.33 19.97 4.36
N PHE A 171 1.98 20.81 5.14
CA PHE A 171 3.30 21.38 4.79
C PHE A 171 4.34 20.27 4.52
N ILE A 172 4.48 19.32 5.45
CA ILE A 172 5.44 18.22 5.33
C ILE A 172 5.10 17.35 4.11
N GLY A 173 3.84 16.96 3.93
CA GLY A 173 3.39 16.13 2.82
C GLY A 173 3.63 16.80 1.46
N THR A 174 3.41 18.11 1.36
CA THR A 174 3.66 18.88 0.13
C THR A 174 5.15 18.97 -0.19
N LEU A 175 6.01 19.19 0.82
CA LEU A 175 7.45 19.12 0.62
C LEU A 175 7.90 17.73 0.16
N GLN A 176 7.36 16.67 0.76
CA GLN A 176 7.69 15.31 0.36
C GLN A 176 7.30 15.03 -1.10
N ALA A 177 6.16 15.55 -1.55
CA ALA A 177 5.69 15.38 -2.93
C ALA A 177 6.61 16.04 -3.98
N SER A 178 7.46 16.99 -3.58
CA SER A 178 8.43 17.61 -4.48
C SER A 178 9.69 16.78 -4.72
N TYR A 179 9.91 15.71 -3.98
CA TYR A 179 11.05 14.81 -4.19
C TYR A 179 10.78 13.88 -5.36
N THR A 180 11.33 14.21 -6.52
CA THR A 180 11.12 13.48 -7.78
C THR A 180 12.38 12.89 -8.39
N ASP A 181 13.53 12.98 -7.69
CA ASP A 181 14.79 12.37 -8.12
C ASP A 181 14.79 10.86 -7.84
N PHE A 182 14.29 10.10 -8.80
CA PHE A 182 14.21 8.64 -8.76
C PHE A 182 15.25 8.03 -9.71
N HIS A 183 16.53 8.37 -9.57
CA HIS A 183 17.63 7.92 -10.46
C HIS A 183 17.76 6.40 -10.57
N TYR A 184 17.22 5.63 -9.62
CA TYR A 184 17.21 4.15 -9.59
C TYR A 184 15.92 3.54 -10.14
N LEU A 185 14.95 4.34 -10.60
CA LEU A 185 13.70 3.90 -11.19
C LEU A 185 13.61 4.35 -12.65
N ARG A 186 12.69 3.74 -13.41
CA ARG A 186 12.38 4.19 -14.77
C ARG A 186 11.77 5.59 -14.75
N ASP A 187 12.07 6.40 -15.76
CA ASP A 187 11.63 7.79 -15.87
C ASP A 187 10.11 8.01 -15.79
N VAL A 188 9.31 6.98 -16.11
CA VAL A 188 7.84 7.04 -15.96
C VAL A 188 7.41 7.34 -14.52
N TRP A 189 8.15 6.87 -13.50
CA TRP A 189 7.85 7.16 -12.10
C TRP A 189 8.00 8.65 -11.78
N ARG A 190 9.09 9.25 -12.27
CA ARG A 190 9.32 10.69 -12.10
C ARG A 190 8.22 11.50 -12.78
N ARG A 191 7.96 11.26 -14.06
CA ARG A 191 6.94 12.00 -14.83
C ARG A 191 5.55 11.88 -14.22
N THR A 192 5.17 10.70 -13.73
CA THR A 192 3.87 10.49 -13.08
C THR A 192 3.78 11.24 -11.77
N THR A 193 4.86 11.23 -10.97
CA THR A 193 4.91 11.93 -9.69
C THR A 193 4.88 13.44 -9.86
N GLU A 194 5.65 13.99 -10.82
CA GLU A 194 5.63 15.42 -11.14
C GLU A 194 4.26 15.90 -11.62
N LYS A 195 3.56 15.05 -12.39
CA LYS A 195 2.22 15.39 -12.89
C LYS A 195 1.16 15.40 -11.81
N ASP A 196 1.17 14.42 -10.91
CA ASP A 196 0.06 14.16 -9.99
C ASP A 196 0.34 14.68 -8.56
N ALA A 197 1.60 14.68 -8.10
CA ALA A 197 2.07 15.17 -6.79
C ALA A 197 1.11 14.83 -5.63
N LEU A 198 0.70 13.55 -5.51
CA LEU A 198 -0.35 13.14 -4.58
C LEU A 198 0.07 13.34 -3.12
N VAL A 199 -0.78 14.00 -2.36
CA VAL A 199 -0.60 14.24 -0.92
C VAL A 199 -1.83 13.79 -0.16
N GLY A 200 -1.62 13.07 0.94
CA GLY A 200 -2.69 12.69 1.87
C GLY A 200 -2.34 13.10 3.30
N VAL A 201 -3.32 13.64 4.00
CA VAL A 201 -3.25 13.94 5.44
C VAL A 201 -4.30 13.11 6.15
N SER A 202 -3.86 12.18 6.97
CA SER A 202 -4.72 11.28 7.74
C SER A 202 -4.65 11.53 9.25
N MET A 203 -5.40 10.75 10.01
CA MET A 203 -5.45 10.87 11.47
C MET A 203 -5.44 9.50 12.14
N THR A 204 -4.69 9.41 13.25
CA THR A 204 -4.87 8.36 14.27
C THR A 204 -5.55 8.91 15.51
N GLY A 205 -6.03 8.03 16.37
CA GLY A 205 -6.62 8.42 17.65
C GLY A 205 -8.05 8.94 17.58
N ILE A 206 -8.77 8.75 16.46
CA ILE A 206 -10.18 9.18 16.30
C ILE A 206 -11.07 8.57 17.38
N ALA A 207 -10.82 7.32 17.76
CA ALA A 207 -11.60 6.59 18.78
C ALA A 207 -11.49 7.19 20.19
N SER A 208 -10.55 8.12 20.45
CA SER A 208 -10.53 8.89 21.70
C SER A 208 -11.79 9.76 21.89
N GLY A 209 -12.45 10.08 20.79
CA GLY A 209 -13.66 10.90 20.75
C GLY A 209 -13.41 12.41 20.74
N ASN A 210 -12.19 12.88 20.97
CA ASN A 210 -11.87 14.30 21.06
C ASN A 210 -12.19 15.05 19.77
N VAL A 211 -11.73 14.53 18.64
CA VAL A 211 -11.96 15.15 17.33
C VAL A 211 -13.40 15.12 16.84
N LEU A 212 -14.23 14.22 17.39
CA LEU A 212 -15.65 14.12 17.01
C LEU A 212 -16.47 15.35 17.43
N LYS A 213 -15.95 16.17 18.34
CA LYS A 213 -16.56 17.41 18.81
C LYS A 213 -16.12 18.64 18.00
N LEU A 214 -15.14 18.46 17.10
CA LEU A 214 -14.50 19.52 16.35
C LEU A 214 -15.02 19.59 14.91
N ASN A 215 -14.82 20.75 14.28
CA ASN A 215 -15.20 20.97 12.88
C ASN A 215 -14.11 20.43 11.93
N MET A 216 -14.21 19.16 11.57
CA MET A 216 -13.23 18.51 10.67
C MET A 216 -13.26 19.07 9.23
N LYS A 217 -14.38 19.68 8.82
CA LYS A 217 -14.45 20.39 7.53
C LYS A 217 -13.52 21.60 7.52
N GLU A 218 -13.47 22.35 8.61
CA GLU A 218 -12.55 23.48 8.77
C GLU A 218 -11.10 23.01 8.72
N ALA A 219 -10.73 21.97 9.47
CA ALA A 219 -9.39 21.39 9.43
C ALA A 219 -9.00 20.93 8.01
N SER A 220 -9.92 20.32 7.27
CA SER A 220 -9.65 19.91 5.88
C SER A 220 -9.46 21.09 4.92
N LEU A 221 -10.10 22.22 5.17
CA LEU A 221 -9.87 23.45 4.41
C LEU A 221 -8.48 24.03 4.70
N GLU A 222 -8.03 23.98 5.94
CA GLU A 222 -6.67 24.39 6.30
C GLU A 222 -5.60 23.51 5.61
N VAL A 223 -5.81 22.19 5.51
CA VAL A 223 -4.95 21.30 4.72
C VAL A 223 -4.85 21.79 3.28
N LYS A 224 -5.99 22.03 2.63
CA LYS A 224 -6.01 22.45 1.21
C LYS A 224 -5.38 23.82 1.00
N LYS A 225 -5.60 24.76 1.91
CA LYS A 225 -5.03 26.10 1.86
C LYS A 225 -3.53 26.05 1.99
N GLU A 226 -3.02 25.31 2.97
CA GLU A 226 -1.58 25.14 3.20
C GLU A 226 -0.89 24.41 2.05
N ASN A 227 -1.51 23.34 1.53
CA ASN A 227 -0.99 22.62 0.36
C ASN A 227 -0.80 23.59 -0.83
N ARG A 228 -1.82 24.39 -1.18
CA ARG A 228 -1.72 25.36 -2.27
C ARG A 228 -0.63 26.40 -2.03
N ARG A 229 -0.52 26.90 -0.78
CA ARG A 229 0.49 27.88 -0.42
C ARG A 229 1.91 27.34 -0.61
N VAL A 230 2.15 26.12 -0.10
CA VAL A 230 3.50 25.50 -0.17
C VAL A 230 3.81 25.08 -1.61
N ALA A 231 2.88 24.42 -2.30
CA ALA A 231 3.04 24.00 -3.70
C ALA A 231 3.41 25.20 -4.60
N SER A 232 2.71 26.31 -4.44
CA SER A 232 3.05 27.58 -5.17
C SER A 232 4.45 28.10 -4.87
N GLN A 233 4.94 27.94 -3.64
CA GLN A 233 6.28 28.39 -3.26
C GLN A 233 7.40 27.52 -3.82
N ILE A 234 7.17 26.22 -3.95
CA ILE A 234 8.17 25.24 -4.41
C ILE A 234 8.00 24.85 -5.88
N GLY A 235 6.97 25.33 -6.54
CA GLY A 235 6.78 25.17 -7.99
C GLY A 235 6.23 23.80 -8.42
N ILE A 236 5.35 23.18 -7.61
CA ILE A 236 4.65 21.92 -7.95
C ILE A 236 3.15 22.09 -8.03
#